data_67f350efb3a8173d33ce486a9d28189b
#
_entry.id   67f350efb3a8173d33ce486a9d28189b
#
_cell.length_a   1.000
_cell.length_b   1.000
_cell.length_c   1.000
_cell.angle_alpha   90.00
_cell.angle_beta   90.00
_cell.angle_gamma   90.00
#
_symmetry.space_group_name_H-M   'P 1'
#
loop_
_entity.id
_entity.type
_entity.pdbx_description
1 polymer ?
#
loop_
_entity_poly.entity_id
_entity_poly.type
_entity_poly.pdbx_seq_one_letter_code
_entity_poly.pdbx_strand_id
1 'polypeptide(L)'
;YREREKGCPEYVFIYCKDGSGWITYNEKNHILHSNQAFIIPANCKHAYGADEHNPWSIYWFHFQGKDISLFSSITGKIIDVVESDRARYEDRFLLFEEMFQNLELGYSPENLEYVSICLLHFLATLKYINQYREIKKIKSHDIVRDSISFMKQNIENSITLEDIAQHVNYSTSHFSTLFSRRTSYAPMEYYNSLKIQRACTYLQFSNLKIKEIAF
;
A
#
# COMPACT_ATOMS: atom_id res chain seq x y z
N TYR A 1 8.60 15.50 26.12
CA TYR A 1 7.80 14.69 27.04
C TYR A 1 6.37 15.21 27.09
N ARG A 2 5.43 14.30 26.99
CA ARG A 2 4.01 14.60 27.13
C ARG A 2 3.31 13.49 27.92
N GLU A 3 2.47 13.87 28.89
CA GLU A 3 1.72 12.95 29.74
C GLU A 3 0.23 13.33 29.71
N ARG A 4 -0.64 12.32 29.68
CA ARG A 4 -2.09 12.46 29.69
C ARG A 4 -2.71 11.46 30.67
N GLU A 5 -2.78 11.84 31.91
CA GLU A 5 -3.31 11.05 33.03
C GLU A 5 -4.74 10.51 32.77
N LYS A 6 -5.58 11.34 32.17
CA LYS A 6 -6.98 10.99 31.83
C LYS A 6 -7.16 10.45 30.38
N GLY A 7 -6.02 10.29 29.65
CA GLY A 7 -6.09 10.00 28.23
C GLY A 7 -6.51 11.20 27.37
N CYS A 8 -6.81 10.95 26.10
CA CYS A 8 -7.48 11.88 25.20
C CYS A 8 -8.59 11.16 24.43
N PRO A 9 -9.62 11.86 23.96
CA PRO A 9 -10.74 11.23 23.27
C PRO A 9 -10.39 10.69 21.88
N GLU A 10 -9.25 11.10 21.35
CA GLU A 10 -8.77 10.67 20.04
C GLU A 10 -7.71 9.57 20.18
N TYR A 11 -7.53 8.79 19.12
CA TYR A 11 -6.36 7.96 18.91
C TYR A 11 -5.18 8.84 18.54
N VAL A 12 -3.97 8.45 18.96
CA VAL A 12 -2.73 9.14 18.59
C VAL A 12 -1.86 8.20 17.77
N PHE A 13 -1.62 8.56 16.53
CA PHE A 13 -0.63 7.89 15.70
C PHE A 13 0.73 8.55 15.90
N ILE A 14 1.77 7.75 16.12
CA ILE A 14 3.17 8.18 16.19
C ILE A 14 4.00 7.26 15.31
N TYR A 15 4.77 7.84 14.41
CA TYR A 15 5.77 7.14 13.60
C TYR A 15 7.14 7.75 13.87
N CYS A 16 8.09 6.91 14.27
CA CYS A 16 9.47 7.31 14.48
C CYS A 16 10.22 7.24 13.15
N LYS A 17 10.60 8.40 12.62
CA LYS A 17 11.38 8.51 11.39
C LYS A 17 12.85 8.21 11.67
N ASP A 18 13.43 8.88 12.66
CA ASP A 18 14.82 8.77 13.05
C ASP A 18 14.92 8.79 14.58
N GLY A 19 16.02 8.27 15.12
CA GLY A 19 16.29 8.23 16.54
C GLY A 19 15.44 7.20 17.29
N SER A 20 15.15 7.49 18.55
CA SER A 20 14.32 6.64 19.43
C SER A 20 13.51 7.46 20.42
N GLY A 21 12.46 6.86 20.92
CA GLY A 21 11.63 7.43 21.97
C GLY A 21 10.86 6.33 22.70
N TRP A 22 10.09 6.73 23.67
CA TRP A 22 9.34 5.79 24.50
C TRP A 22 7.87 6.20 24.59
N ILE A 23 7.01 5.21 24.75
CA ILE A 23 5.57 5.35 24.97
C ILE A 23 5.20 4.46 26.13
N THR A 24 4.65 5.05 27.21
CA THR A 24 4.03 4.31 28.30
C THR A 24 2.53 4.24 28.03
N TYR A 25 2.02 3.04 27.90
CA TYR A 25 0.62 2.74 27.64
C TYR A 25 0.24 1.44 28.34
N ASN A 26 -0.90 1.42 29.02
CA ASN A 26 -1.41 0.25 29.76
C ASN A 26 -0.34 -0.32 30.72
N GLU A 27 0.30 0.57 31.50
CA GLU A 27 1.36 0.27 32.47
C GLU A 27 2.61 -0.39 31.86
N LYS A 28 2.71 -0.44 30.55
CA LYS A 28 3.87 -0.98 29.82
C LYS A 28 4.63 0.14 29.13
N ASN A 29 5.94 0.00 29.14
CA ASN A 29 6.83 0.89 28.42
C ASN A 29 7.22 0.25 27.09
N HIS A 30 6.97 0.98 25.98
CA HIS A 30 7.32 0.59 24.63
C HIS A 30 8.39 1.53 24.10
N ILE A 31 9.51 1.00 23.64
CA ILE A 31 10.56 1.79 22.99
C ILE A 31 10.32 1.73 21.49
N LEU A 32 10.18 2.89 20.87
CA LEU A 32 10.10 3.04 19.43
C LEU A 32 11.46 3.43 18.87
N HIS A 33 11.90 2.68 17.89
CA HIS A 33 13.08 2.96 17.09
C HIS A 33 12.69 3.49 15.70
N SER A 34 13.67 3.97 14.97
CA SER A 34 13.48 4.37 13.57
C SER A 34 12.72 3.31 12.76
N ASN A 35 11.81 3.77 11.90
CA ASN A 35 10.92 2.94 11.09
C ASN A 35 9.90 2.10 11.89
N GLN A 36 9.56 2.53 13.09
CA GLN A 36 8.48 1.95 13.88
C GLN A 36 7.34 2.94 14.10
N ALA A 37 6.13 2.42 14.16
CA ALA A 37 4.93 3.20 14.46
C ALA A 37 4.18 2.61 15.66
N PHE A 38 3.37 3.45 16.30
CA PHE A 38 2.48 3.06 17.36
C PHE A 38 1.17 3.84 17.28
N ILE A 39 0.05 3.16 17.55
CA ILE A 39 -1.25 3.82 17.68
C ILE A 39 -1.70 3.71 19.13
N ILE A 40 -1.71 4.83 19.83
CA ILE A 40 -2.22 4.91 21.21
C ILE A 40 -3.74 4.94 21.14
N PRO A 41 -4.46 4.02 21.83
CA PRO A 41 -5.92 4.03 21.86
C PRO A 41 -6.50 5.27 22.52
N ALA A 42 -7.70 5.64 22.08
CA ALA A 42 -8.46 6.71 22.69
C ALA A 42 -8.83 6.40 24.16
N ASN A 43 -9.01 7.43 24.97
CA ASN A 43 -9.44 7.37 26.36
C ASN A 43 -8.55 6.53 27.29
N CYS A 44 -7.28 6.33 26.92
CA CYS A 44 -6.31 5.58 27.71
C CYS A 44 -5.25 6.51 28.29
N LYS A 45 -4.90 6.31 29.58
CA LYS A 45 -3.74 6.97 30.19
C LYS A 45 -2.49 6.61 29.40
N HIS A 46 -1.70 7.61 29.05
CA HIS A 46 -0.45 7.43 28.33
C HIS A 46 0.53 8.56 28.57
N ALA A 47 1.80 8.26 28.35
CA ALA A 47 2.86 9.24 28.26
C ALA A 47 3.82 8.86 27.13
N TYR A 48 4.51 9.83 26.56
CA TYR A 48 5.55 9.57 25.56
C TYR A 48 6.59 10.68 25.55
N GLY A 49 7.78 10.33 25.12
CA GLY A 49 8.90 11.26 25.02
C GLY A 49 10.01 10.74 24.13
N ALA A 50 10.90 11.65 23.75
CA ALA A 50 12.13 11.32 23.07
C ALA A 50 13.13 10.66 24.02
N ASP A 51 14.01 9.82 23.51
CA ASP A 51 15.21 9.38 24.20
C ASP A 51 16.16 10.56 24.43
N GLU A 52 16.84 10.59 25.56
CA GLU A 52 17.72 11.70 25.93
C GLU A 52 19.01 11.74 25.10
N HIS A 53 19.51 10.59 24.67
CA HIS A 53 20.79 10.46 23.96
C HIS A 53 20.62 10.37 22.45
N ASN A 54 19.49 9.84 22.00
CA ASN A 54 19.15 9.68 20.59
C ASN A 54 17.71 10.09 20.31
N PRO A 55 17.37 11.40 20.46
CA PRO A 55 15.99 11.85 20.38
C PRO A 55 15.37 11.60 19.00
N TRP A 56 14.13 11.13 19.02
CA TRP A 56 13.39 10.84 17.81
C TRP A 56 12.96 12.06 17.01
N SER A 57 12.87 11.88 15.70
CA SER A 57 12.09 12.71 14.79
C SER A 57 10.83 11.94 14.43
N ILE A 58 9.65 12.54 14.63
CA ILE A 58 8.37 11.83 14.46
C ILE A 58 7.41 12.54 13.53
N TYR A 59 6.60 11.72 12.84
CA TYR A 59 5.31 12.14 12.29
C TYR A 59 4.22 11.71 13.26
N TRP A 60 3.27 12.58 13.54
CA TRP A 60 2.19 12.26 14.46
C TRP A 60 0.90 13.00 14.07
N PHE A 61 -0.23 12.41 14.38
CA PHE A 61 -1.54 13.03 14.26
C PHE A 61 -2.56 12.39 15.22
N HIS A 62 -3.62 13.15 15.51
CA HIS A 62 -4.76 12.68 16.26
C HIS A 62 -5.90 12.36 15.29
N PHE A 63 -6.66 11.31 15.57
CA PHE A 63 -7.80 10.91 14.75
C PHE A 63 -8.88 10.21 15.56
N GLN A 64 -10.12 10.28 15.08
CA GLN A 64 -11.26 9.59 15.64
C GLN A 64 -12.25 9.21 14.54
N GLY A 65 -13.13 8.24 14.78
CA GLY A 65 -14.15 7.82 13.83
C GLY A 65 -14.76 6.47 14.19
N LYS A 66 -15.90 6.15 13.58
CA LYS A 66 -16.63 4.91 13.84
C LYS A 66 -15.90 3.68 13.31
N ASP A 67 -15.22 3.82 12.17
CA ASP A 67 -14.58 2.71 11.46
C ASP A 67 -13.17 2.38 11.98
N ILE A 68 -12.69 3.10 13.01
CA ILE A 68 -11.37 2.85 13.60
C ILE A 68 -11.29 1.47 14.26
N SER A 69 -12.42 0.91 14.69
CA SER A 69 -12.50 -0.47 15.19
C SER A 69 -11.93 -1.51 14.21
N LEU A 70 -11.98 -1.23 12.91
CA LEU A 70 -11.35 -2.05 11.87
C LEU A 70 -9.84 -2.21 12.07
N PHE A 71 -9.19 -1.26 12.76
CA PHE A 71 -7.74 -1.20 12.98
C PHE A 71 -7.31 -1.63 14.39
N SER A 72 -8.22 -2.18 15.19
CA SER A 72 -7.93 -2.66 16.56
C SER A 72 -6.75 -3.64 16.61
N SER A 73 -6.55 -4.44 15.55
CA SER A 73 -5.46 -5.40 15.48
C SER A 73 -4.06 -4.78 15.41
N ILE A 74 -3.92 -3.49 15.08
CA ILE A 74 -2.65 -2.75 15.03
C ILE A 74 -2.56 -1.66 16.10
N THR A 75 -3.56 -1.50 16.95
CA THR A 75 -3.61 -0.50 18.01
C THR A 75 -2.98 -1.05 19.29
N GLY A 76 -2.28 -0.19 20.04
CA GLY A 76 -1.65 -0.55 21.31
C GLY A 76 -0.41 -1.45 21.23
N LYS A 77 0.24 -1.52 20.07
CA LYS A 77 1.46 -2.29 19.84
C LYS A 77 2.38 -1.63 18.82
N ILE A 78 3.64 -2.04 18.82
CA ILE A 78 4.63 -1.59 17.85
C ILE A 78 4.30 -2.19 16.47
N ILE A 79 4.38 -1.36 15.45
CA ILE A 79 4.21 -1.70 14.04
C ILE A 79 5.56 -1.47 13.35
N ASP A 80 6.20 -2.51 12.84
CA ASP A 80 7.43 -2.38 12.06
C ASP A 80 7.11 -1.91 10.64
N VAL A 81 7.55 -0.70 10.32
CA VAL A 81 7.39 -0.09 8.99
C VAL A 81 8.71 -0.23 8.25
N VAL A 82 8.91 -1.41 7.66
CA VAL A 82 10.19 -1.70 6.97
C VAL A 82 10.35 -0.85 5.72
N GLU A 83 11.48 -0.16 5.63
CA GLU A 83 11.94 0.53 4.45
C GLU A 83 12.32 -0.50 3.38
N SER A 84 11.47 -0.68 2.40
CA SER A 84 11.76 -1.48 1.20
C SER A 84 10.81 -1.10 0.09
N ASP A 85 11.25 -1.18 -1.16
CA ASP A 85 10.40 -1.03 -2.36
C ASP A 85 9.17 -1.93 -2.34
N ARG A 86 9.23 -2.98 -1.52
CA ARG A 86 8.20 -3.98 -1.35
C ARG A 86 7.13 -3.61 -0.33
N ALA A 87 7.39 -2.61 0.52
CA ALA A 87 6.51 -2.28 1.63
C ALA A 87 5.65 -1.03 1.41
N ARG A 88 5.63 -0.47 0.20
CA ARG A 88 4.95 0.81 -0.10
C ARG A 88 5.38 1.92 0.86
N TYR A 89 6.65 1.94 1.22
CA TYR A 89 7.18 2.88 2.20
C TYR A 89 6.96 4.32 1.75
N GLU A 90 7.40 4.65 0.53
CA GLU A 90 7.23 5.97 -0.06
C GLU A 90 5.75 6.36 -0.22
N ASP A 91 4.90 5.43 -0.69
CA ASP A 91 3.47 5.68 -0.86
C ASP A 91 2.79 6.12 0.46
N ARG A 92 3.26 5.63 1.63
CA ARG A 92 2.71 6.04 2.93
C ARG A 92 3.06 7.46 3.28
N PHE A 93 4.29 7.90 2.98
CA PHE A 93 4.69 9.28 3.21
C PHE A 93 3.95 10.22 2.28
N LEU A 94 3.79 9.85 1.01
CA LEU A 94 2.99 10.61 0.06
C LEU A 94 1.54 10.77 0.55
N LEU A 95 0.90 9.69 1.03
CA LEU A 95 -0.44 9.77 1.63
C LEU A 95 -0.49 10.64 2.88
N PHE A 96 0.55 10.58 3.73
CA PHE A 96 0.62 11.41 4.92
C PHE A 96 0.75 12.90 4.54
N GLU A 97 1.65 13.22 3.61
CA GLU A 97 1.84 14.58 3.12
C GLU A 97 0.58 15.10 2.41
N GLU A 98 -0.08 14.27 1.63
CA GLU A 98 -1.32 14.61 0.95
C GLU A 98 -2.44 14.96 1.93
N MET A 99 -2.62 14.18 3.00
CA MET A 99 -3.56 14.50 4.08
C MET A 99 -3.21 15.84 4.75
N PHE A 100 -1.93 16.06 5.04
CA PHE A 100 -1.45 17.27 5.70
C PHE A 100 -1.68 18.51 4.83
N GLN A 101 -1.28 18.47 3.56
CA GLN A 101 -1.46 19.57 2.61
C GLN A 101 -2.94 19.93 2.41
N ASN A 102 -3.82 18.92 2.32
CA ASN A 102 -5.26 19.20 2.21
C ASN A 102 -5.84 19.88 3.45
N LEU A 103 -5.37 19.53 4.65
CA LEU A 103 -5.78 20.21 5.89
C LEU A 103 -5.21 21.63 5.99
N GLU A 104 -4.03 21.91 5.42
CA GLU A 104 -3.48 23.27 5.32
C GLU A 104 -4.34 24.18 4.42
N LEU A 105 -4.97 23.62 3.38
CA LEU A 105 -5.88 24.35 2.50
C LEU A 105 -7.20 24.73 3.20
N GLY A 106 -7.50 24.15 4.35
CA GLY A 106 -8.66 24.46 5.17
C GLY A 106 -9.54 23.24 5.48
N TYR A 107 -10.56 23.45 6.30
CA TYR A 107 -11.43 22.43 6.85
C TYR A 107 -12.82 22.43 6.19
N SER A 108 -12.87 22.58 4.87
CA SER A 108 -14.14 22.43 4.15
C SER A 108 -14.67 20.99 4.29
N PRO A 109 -15.99 20.77 4.17
CA PRO A 109 -16.56 19.42 4.22
C PRO A 109 -15.90 18.48 3.22
N GLU A 110 -15.60 18.95 2.02
CA GLU A 110 -14.95 18.18 0.96
C GLU A 110 -13.50 17.79 1.32
N ASN A 111 -12.74 18.74 1.90
CA ASN A 111 -11.37 18.45 2.35
C ASN A 111 -11.37 17.45 3.50
N LEU A 112 -12.30 17.57 4.45
CA LEU A 112 -12.41 16.65 5.58
C LEU A 112 -12.85 15.25 5.13
N GLU A 113 -13.77 15.15 4.17
CA GLU A 113 -14.18 13.87 3.58
C GLU A 113 -13.01 13.21 2.87
N TYR A 114 -12.32 13.95 2.01
CA TYR A 114 -11.15 13.44 1.29
C TYR A 114 -10.06 12.93 2.24
N VAL A 115 -9.66 13.75 3.22
CA VAL A 115 -8.64 13.37 4.22
C VAL A 115 -9.09 12.15 5.04
N SER A 116 -10.37 12.03 5.36
CA SER A 116 -10.90 10.87 6.07
C SER A 116 -10.77 9.57 5.27
N ILE A 117 -11.00 9.61 3.96
CA ILE A 117 -10.82 8.47 3.05
C ILE A 117 -9.32 8.12 2.93
N CYS A 118 -8.46 9.13 2.75
CA CYS A 118 -7.01 8.94 2.72
C CYS A 118 -6.47 8.34 4.03
N LEU A 119 -7.01 8.75 5.19
CA LEU A 119 -6.65 8.19 6.49
C LEU A 119 -6.99 6.70 6.59
N LEU A 120 -8.18 6.29 6.15
CA LEU A 120 -8.55 4.86 6.13
C LEU A 120 -7.60 4.06 5.23
N HIS A 121 -7.26 4.60 4.07
CA HIS A 121 -6.26 3.98 3.19
C HIS A 121 -4.88 3.90 3.85
N PHE A 122 -4.41 4.97 4.46
CA PHE A 122 -3.14 5.00 5.19
C PHE A 122 -3.09 3.91 6.29
N LEU A 123 -4.10 3.84 7.14
CA LEU A 123 -4.20 2.82 8.19
C LEU A 123 -4.28 1.39 7.63
N ALA A 124 -4.97 1.20 6.51
CA ALA A 124 -5.02 -0.09 5.83
C ALA A 124 -3.63 -0.54 5.34
N THR A 125 -2.78 0.38 4.85
CA THR A 125 -1.40 0.05 4.44
C THR A 125 -0.54 -0.44 5.60
N LEU A 126 -0.82 -0.01 6.82
CA LEU A 126 -0.15 -0.48 8.04
C LEU A 126 -0.73 -1.82 8.51
N LYS A 127 -2.05 -1.95 8.54
CA LYS A 127 -2.73 -3.19 8.98
C LYS A 127 -2.35 -4.39 8.11
N TYR A 128 -2.29 -4.21 6.81
CA TYR A 128 -2.05 -5.27 5.83
C TYR A 128 -0.62 -5.30 5.29
N ILE A 129 0.33 -4.74 6.03
CA ILE A 129 1.73 -4.67 5.62
C ILE A 129 2.35 -6.03 5.29
N ASN A 130 2.02 -7.07 6.05
CA ASN A 130 2.51 -8.43 5.82
C ASN A 130 1.83 -9.09 4.63
N GLN A 131 0.52 -8.89 4.46
CA GLN A 131 -0.23 -9.41 3.31
C GLN A 131 0.30 -8.86 1.99
N TYR A 132 0.65 -7.57 1.95
CA TYR A 132 1.27 -6.97 0.79
C TYR A 132 2.69 -7.50 0.54
N ARG A 133 3.46 -7.77 1.62
CA ARG A 133 4.78 -8.44 1.53
C ARG A 133 4.66 -9.87 0.98
N GLU A 134 3.64 -10.62 1.40
CA GLU A 134 3.38 -11.97 0.89
C GLU A 134 3.01 -11.96 -0.58
N ILE A 135 2.14 -11.07 -1.02
CA ILE A 135 1.80 -10.89 -2.43
C ILE A 135 3.07 -10.58 -3.25
N LYS A 136 4.01 -9.77 -2.73
CA LYS A 136 5.30 -9.53 -3.40
C LYS A 136 6.32 -10.67 -3.28
N LYS A 137 6.30 -11.46 -2.23
CA LYS A 137 7.10 -12.71 -2.15
C LYS A 137 6.63 -13.75 -3.17
N ILE A 138 5.32 -13.85 -3.37
CA ILE A 138 4.72 -14.66 -4.45
C ILE A 138 5.12 -14.11 -5.82
N LYS A 139 5.45 -12.80 -5.94
CA LYS A 139 5.93 -12.15 -7.17
C LYS A 139 7.23 -12.71 -7.75
N SER A 140 8.10 -13.34 -6.97
CA SER A 140 9.34 -13.91 -7.51
C SER A 140 9.13 -15.20 -8.33
N HIS A 141 7.88 -15.76 -8.34
CA HIS A 141 7.51 -16.95 -9.13
C HIS A 141 5.99 -16.98 -9.46
N ASP A 142 5.37 -15.84 -9.64
CA ASP A 142 3.96 -15.81 -10.06
C ASP A 142 3.88 -15.91 -11.59
N ILE A 143 3.78 -17.15 -12.05
CA ILE A 143 3.70 -17.55 -13.46
C ILE A 143 2.66 -16.73 -14.23
N VAL A 144 1.49 -16.49 -13.64
CA VAL A 144 0.42 -15.73 -14.28
C VAL A 144 0.83 -14.27 -14.47
N ARG A 145 1.46 -13.70 -13.46
CA ARG A 145 1.93 -12.33 -13.53
C ARG A 145 3.10 -12.16 -14.49
N ASP A 146 4.07 -13.08 -14.45
CA ASP A 146 5.24 -13.05 -15.33
C ASP A 146 4.79 -13.21 -16.79
N SER A 147 3.81 -14.09 -17.03
CA SER A 147 3.19 -14.22 -18.36
C SER A 147 2.43 -12.96 -18.78
N ILE A 148 1.68 -12.31 -17.91
CA ILE A 148 1.01 -11.03 -18.21
C ILE A 148 2.04 -9.92 -18.50
N SER A 149 3.15 -9.89 -17.77
CA SER A 149 4.25 -8.94 -18.02
C SER A 149 4.85 -9.19 -19.41
N PHE A 150 5.12 -10.44 -19.76
CA PHE A 150 5.60 -10.84 -21.07
C PHE A 150 4.62 -10.46 -22.19
N MET A 151 3.32 -10.73 -22.01
CA MET A 151 2.26 -10.32 -22.94
C MET A 151 2.26 -8.81 -23.18
N LYS A 152 2.38 -8.01 -22.11
CA LYS A 152 2.43 -6.53 -22.20
C LYS A 152 3.67 -6.01 -22.89
N GLN A 153 4.82 -6.62 -22.66
CA GLN A 153 6.09 -6.24 -23.32
C GLN A 153 6.07 -6.57 -24.81
N ASN A 154 5.29 -7.58 -25.20
CA ASN A 154 5.15 -8.02 -26.59
C ASN A 154 3.80 -7.64 -27.20
N ILE A 155 3.17 -6.57 -26.72
CA ILE A 155 1.81 -6.19 -27.11
C ILE A 155 1.69 -5.88 -28.60
N GLU A 156 2.76 -5.41 -29.22
CA GLU A 156 2.86 -5.06 -30.65
C GLU A 156 3.33 -6.23 -31.52
N ASN A 157 3.68 -7.35 -30.91
CA ASN A 157 4.14 -8.55 -31.60
C ASN A 157 3.02 -9.59 -31.72
N SER A 158 3.23 -10.56 -32.59
CA SER A 158 2.39 -11.76 -32.66
C SER A 158 3.08 -12.86 -31.84
N ILE A 159 2.60 -13.10 -30.63
CA ILE A 159 3.08 -14.19 -29.77
C ILE A 159 2.05 -15.30 -29.69
N THR A 160 2.53 -16.53 -29.59
CA THR A 160 1.70 -17.73 -29.48
C THR A 160 1.53 -18.16 -28.02
N LEU A 161 0.62 -19.09 -27.77
CA LEU A 161 0.46 -19.72 -26.47
C LEU A 161 1.74 -20.45 -26.04
N GLU A 162 2.44 -21.07 -26.99
CA GLU A 162 3.71 -21.73 -26.81
C GLU A 162 4.78 -20.77 -26.30
N ASP A 163 4.89 -19.59 -26.94
CA ASP A 163 5.88 -18.58 -26.53
C ASP A 163 5.66 -18.13 -25.09
N ILE A 164 4.40 -17.91 -24.71
CA ILE A 164 4.04 -17.48 -23.37
C ILE A 164 4.35 -18.60 -22.34
N ALA A 165 3.95 -19.83 -22.65
CA ALA A 165 4.19 -20.98 -21.76
C ALA A 165 5.68 -21.28 -21.60
N GLN A 166 6.47 -21.18 -22.68
CA GLN A 166 7.92 -21.34 -22.69
C GLN A 166 8.60 -20.25 -21.84
N HIS A 167 8.15 -18.99 -21.96
CA HIS A 167 8.71 -17.89 -21.18
C HIS A 167 8.64 -18.14 -19.67
N VAL A 168 7.56 -18.79 -19.19
CA VAL A 168 7.36 -19.13 -17.79
C VAL A 168 7.81 -20.57 -17.44
N ASN A 169 8.45 -21.28 -18.38
CA ASN A 169 8.94 -22.67 -18.23
C ASN A 169 7.85 -23.69 -17.89
N TYR A 170 6.71 -23.60 -18.56
CA TYR A 170 5.58 -24.52 -18.38
C TYR A 170 5.14 -25.13 -19.72
N SER A 171 4.49 -26.30 -19.65
CA SER A 171 3.76 -26.82 -20.81
C SER A 171 2.50 -25.95 -21.06
N THR A 172 2.10 -25.82 -22.33
CA THR A 172 0.92 -25.04 -22.74
C THR A 172 -0.35 -25.43 -22.01
N SER A 173 -0.58 -26.75 -21.84
CA SER A 173 -1.76 -27.30 -21.15
C SER A 173 -1.76 -26.91 -19.66
N HIS A 174 -0.64 -27.09 -18.98
CA HIS A 174 -0.53 -26.76 -17.55
C HIS A 174 -0.61 -25.24 -17.31
N PHE A 175 0.08 -24.46 -18.15
CA PHE A 175 0.01 -23.00 -18.11
C PHE A 175 -1.43 -22.50 -18.33
N SER A 176 -2.13 -22.97 -19.38
CA SER A 176 -3.50 -22.55 -19.66
C SER A 176 -4.45 -22.83 -18.50
N THR A 177 -4.33 -24.01 -17.88
CA THR A 177 -5.15 -24.39 -16.72
C THR A 177 -4.91 -23.46 -15.53
N LEU A 178 -3.63 -23.20 -15.19
CA LEU A 178 -3.26 -22.29 -14.10
C LEU A 178 -3.71 -20.85 -14.36
N PHE A 179 -3.47 -20.37 -15.58
CA PHE A 179 -3.81 -19.02 -15.99
C PHE A 179 -5.33 -18.78 -15.93
N SER A 180 -6.11 -19.67 -16.55
CA SER A 180 -7.57 -19.56 -16.59
C SER A 180 -8.20 -19.69 -15.20
N ARG A 181 -7.68 -20.55 -14.34
CA ARG A 181 -8.13 -20.66 -12.96
C ARG A 181 -7.96 -19.39 -12.16
N ARG A 182 -6.92 -18.61 -12.46
CA ARG A 182 -6.56 -17.41 -11.69
C ARG A 182 -7.10 -16.12 -12.27
N THR A 183 -7.23 -16.03 -13.59
CA THR A 183 -7.70 -14.83 -14.30
C THR A 183 -9.14 -14.92 -14.78
N SER A 184 -9.74 -16.11 -14.78
CA SER A 184 -11.04 -16.44 -15.38
C SER A 184 -11.07 -16.28 -16.91
N TYR A 185 -9.92 -16.12 -17.56
CA TYR A 185 -9.78 -15.99 -19.02
C TYR A 185 -8.79 -17.01 -19.57
N ALA A 186 -9.00 -17.44 -20.82
CA ALA A 186 -7.95 -18.17 -21.53
C ALA A 186 -6.77 -17.24 -21.85
N PRO A 187 -5.50 -17.73 -21.83
CA PRO A 187 -4.32 -16.86 -22.03
C PRO A 187 -4.36 -16.00 -23.28
N MET A 188 -4.73 -16.59 -24.43
CA MET A 188 -4.79 -15.85 -25.69
C MET A 188 -5.97 -14.88 -25.76
N GLU A 189 -7.09 -15.21 -25.13
CA GLU A 189 -8.23 -14.31 -24.98
C GLU A 189 -7.83 -13.08 -24.13
N TYR A 190 -7.11 -13.31 -23.05
CA TYR A 190 -6.57 -12.23 -22.20
C TYR A 190 -5.58 -11.37 -23.00
N TYR A 191 -4.66 -11.97 -23.74
CA TYR A 191 -3.71 -11.25 -24.58
C TYR A 191 -4.41 -10.39 -25.64
N ASN A 192 -5.42 -10.92 -26.31
CA ASN A 192 -6.22 -10.16 -27.27
C ASN A 192 -6.95 -8.98 -26.62
N SER A 193 -7.46 -9.15 -25.39
CA SER A 193 -8.08 -8.04 -24.67
C SER A 193 -7.08 -6.91 -24.36
N LEU A 194 -5.84 -7.25 -24.01
CA LEU A 194 -4.77 -6.26 -23.83
C LEU A 194 -4.44 -5.52 -25.14
N LYS A 195 -4.38 -6.22 -26.28
CA LYS A 195 -4.18 -5.60 -27.60
C LYS A 195 -5.29 -4.62 -27.93
N ILE A 196 -6.55 -5.00 -27.70
CA ILE A 196 -7.71 -4.12 -27.91
C ILE A 196 -7.63 -2.88 -27.01
N GLN A 197 -7.32 -3.05 -25.72
CA GLN A 197 -7.14 -1.92 -24.82
C GLN A 197 -6.04 -0.97 -25.29
N ARG A 198 -4.92 -1.52 -25.78
CA ARG A 198 -3.82 -0.70 -26.31
C ARG A 198 -4.24 0.04 -27.57
N ALA A 199 -4.93 -0.63 -28.47
CA ALA A 199 -5.48 -0.01 -29.69
C ALA A 199 -6.46 1.13 -29.35
N CYS A 200 -7.36 0.93 -28.40
CA CYS A 200 -8.27 1.99 -27.91
C CYS A 200 -7.49 3.19 -27.35
N THR A 201 -6.40 2.94 -26.62
CA THR A 201 -5.53 4.00 -26.09
C THR A 201 -4.89 4.80 -27.24
N TYR A 202 -4.39 4.14 -28.27
CA TYR A 202 -3.83 4.82 -29.44
C TYR A 202 -4.87 5.65 -30.19
N LEU A 203 -6.08 5.11 -30.39
CA LEU A 203 -7.18 5.83 -31.03
C LEU A 203 -7.60 7.08 -30.24
N GLN A 204 -7.52 7.02 -28.93
CA GLN A 204 -7.98 8.10 -28.06
C GLN A 204 -6.91 9.19 -27.84
N PHE A 205 -5.64 8.82 -27.79
CA PHE A 205 -4.55 9.71 -27.36
C PHE A 205 -3.44 9.91 -28.41
N SER A 206 -3.60 9.41 -29.64
CA SER A 206 -2.65 9.62 -30.71
C SER A 206 -3.34 10.03 -32.02
N ASN A 207 -2.55 10.53 -32.99
CA ASN A 207 -3.02 10.85 -34.34
C ASN A 207 -2.77 9.71 -35.35
N LEU A 208 -2.50 8.50 -34.85
CA LEU A 208 -2.26 7.34 -35.71
C LEU A 208 -3.53 6.93 -36.44
N LYS A 209 -3.37 6.56 -37.71
CA LYS A 209 -4.48 6.03 -38.52
C LYS A 209 -4.78 4.59 -38.11
N ILE A 210 -6.01 4.14 -38.30
CA ILE A 210 -6.43 2.77 -37.95
C ILE A 210 -5.49 1.72 -38.55
N LYS A 211 -5.00 1.94 -39.80
CA LYS A 211 -4.05 1.04 -40.47
C LYS A 211 -2.67 0.97 -39.80
N GLU A 212 -2.30 2.00 -39.05
CA GLU A 212 -1.03 2.07 -38.33
C GLU A 212 -1.14 1.47 -36.92
N ILE A 213 -2.37 1.29 -36.43
CA ILE A 213 -2.68 0.67 -35.12
C ILE A 213 -2.98 -0.83 -35.30
N ALA A 214 -3.50 -1.24 -36.49
CA ALA A 214 -3.79 -2.63 -36.77
C ALA A 214 -2.52 -3.35 -37.24
N PHE A 215 -1.90 -4.09 -36.35
CA PHE A 215 -0.78 -4.99 -36.63
C PHE A 215 -1.24 -6.44 -36.71
#